data_7b9305805598150e0e4d8b7622a6ede1
#
_entry.id   7b9305805598150e0e4d8b7622a6ede1
#
_cell.length_a   1.000
_cell.length_b   1.000
_cell.length_c   1.000
_cell.angle_alpha   90.00
_cell.angle_beta   90.00
_cell.angle_gamma   90.00
#
_symmetry.space_group_name_H-M   'P 1'
#
loop_
_entity.id
_entity.type
_entity.pdbx_description
1 polymer ?
#
loop_
_entity_poly.entity_id
_entity_poly.type
_entity_poly.pdbx_seq_one_letter_code
_entity_poly.pdbx_strand_id
1 'polypeptide(L)'
;MALNGCLAGLVAITAGPDTPSPLVATVIGGLGGALVVGSIVTLDKLNIDDPVGAISVHGTVGLLGLLAVPFTNSDASFSGQLIGGATIFVWVFVTSFLTFKLIGFVMPVRVSLSLIHI
;
A
#
# COMPACT_ATOMS: atom_id res chain seq x y z
N MET A 1 13.77 4.21 -5.81
CA MET A 1 13.77 4.00 -4.36
C MET A 1 13.51 5.30 -3.58
N ALA A 2 14.23 6.41 -3.78
CA ALA A 2 14.05 7.63 -3.01
C ALA A 2 12.62 8.20 -3.05
N LEU A 3 12.03 8.34 -4.24
CA LEU A 3 10.64 8.81 -4.38
C LEU A 3 9.63 7.89 -3.68
N ASN A 4 9.81 6.58 -3.79
CA ASN A 4 8.93 5.62 -3.12
C ASN A 4 9.06 5.71 -1.59
N GLY A 5 10.25 6.04 -1.07
CA GLY A 5 10.45 6.30 0.36
C GLY A 5 9.67 7.51 0.85
N CYS A 6 9.71 8.62 0.11
CA CYS A 6 8.91 9.82 0.43
C CYS A 6 7.41 9.55 0.37
N LEU A 7 6.94 8.89 -0.69
CA LEU A 7 5.53 8.52 -0.84
C LEU A 7 5.08 7.57 0.26
N ALA A 8 5.91 6.58 0.61
CA ALA A 8 5.63 5.65 1.68
C ALA A 8 5.50 6.34 3.04
N GLY A 9 6.36 7.33 3.32
CA GLY A 9 6.24 8.15 4.52
C GLY A 9 4.91 8.88 4.61
N LEU A 10 4.45 9.46 3.51
CA LEU A 10 3.14 10.12 3.42
C LEU A 10 1.99 9.12 3.60
N VAL A 11 2.07 7.96 2.95
CA VAL A 11 1.05 6.90 3.08
C VAL A 11 0.97 6.38 4.50
N ALA A 12 2.11 6.17 5.17
CA ALA A 12 2.15 5.67 6.54
C ALA A 12 1.40 6.57 7.53
N ILE A 13 1.38 7.89 7.33
CA ILE A 13 0.72 8.83 8.24
C ILE A 13 -0.71 9.18 7.82
N THR A 14 -1.12 8.83 6.61
CA THR A 14 -2.44 9.22 6.05
C THR A 14 -3.61 8.67 6.87
N ALA A 15 -3.49 7.48 7.46
CA ALA A 15 -4.54 6.89 8.28
C ALA A 15 -4.73 7.56 9.65
N GLY A 16 -3.74 8.33 10.12
CA GLY A 16 -3.75 9.01 11.41
C GLY A 16 -3.66 10.53 11.30
N PRO A 17 -4.69 11.23 10.76
CA PRO A 17 -4.66 12.69 10.64
C PRO A 17 -4.59 13.39 11.99
N ASP A 18 -5.07 12.75 13.05
CA ASP A 18 -5.06 13.26 14.43
C ASP A 18 -3.78 12.91 15.20
N THR A 19 -2.70 12.57 14.51
CA THR A 19 -1.42 12.25 15.15
C THR A 19 -0.95 13.41 16.03
N PRO A 20 -0.70 13.18 17.33
CA PRO A 20 -0.62 14.23 18.34
C PRO A 20 0.61 15.13 18.25
N SER A 21 1.64 14.73 17.51
CA SER A 21 2.84 15.55 17.37
C SER A 21 3.59 15.31 16.05
N PRO A 22 4.31 16.34 15.55
CA PRO A 22 5.18 16.18 14.38
C PRO A 22 6.27 15.11 14.56
N LEU A 23 6.76 14.91 15.78
CA LEU A 23 7.75 13.89 16.08
C LEU A 23 7.19 12.48 15.84
N VAL A 24 5.99 12.20 16.36
CA VAL A 24 5.32 10.90 16.15
C VAL A 24 5.04 10.66 14.68
N ALA A 25 4.53 11.68 13.96
CA ALA A 25 4.33 11.62 12.52
C ALA A 25 5.63 11.30 11.77
N THR A 26 6.75 11.94 12.16
CA THR A 26 8.07 11.69 11.56
C THR A 26 8.54 10.26 11.81
N VAL A 27 8.34 9.72 13.00
CA VAL A 27 8.70 8.32 13.33
C VAL A 27 7.89 7.34 12.49
N ILE A 28 6.56 7.51 12.45
CA ILE A 28 5.68 6.65 11.64
C ILE A 28 6.07 6.72 10.16
N GLY A 29 6.27 7.94 9.62
CA GLY A 29 6.69 8.14 8.24
C GLY A 29 8.06 7.52 7.95
N GLY A 30 9.02 7.66 8.86
CA GLY A 30 10.34 7.04 8.77
C GLY A 30 10.28 5.51 8.74
N LEU A 31 9.45 4.90 9.58
CA LEU A 31 9.18 3.46 9.55
C LEU A 31 8.57 3.02 8.22
N GLY A 32 7.62 3.80 7.70
CA GLY A 32 7.03 3.56 6.37
C GLY A 32 8.07 3.61 5.26
N GLY A 33 8.96 4.61 5.29
CA GLY A 33 10.06 4.73 4.34
C GLY A 33 11.07 3.58 4.40
N ALA A 34 11.35 3.05 5.58
CA ALA A 34 12.21 1.87 5.73
C ALA A 34 11.50 0.58 5.26
N LEU A 35 10.23 0.43 5.62
CA LEU A 35 9.43 -0.75 5.27
C LEU A 35 9.25 -0.89 3.76
N VAL A 36 9.05 0.19 3.02
CA VAL A 36 8.86 0.15 1.56
C VAL A 36 10.07 -0.42 0.85
N VAL A 37 11.28 -0.13 1.31
CA VAL A 37 12.52 -0.68 0.71
C VAL A 37 12.53 -2.20 0.87
N GLY A 38 12.22 -2.70 2.06
CA GLY A 38 12.10 -4.14 2.32
C GLY A 38 11.01 -4.81 1.48
N SER A 39 9.86 -4.14 1.33
CA SER A 39 8.74 -4.62 0.52
C SER A 39 9.14 -4.73 -0.96
N ILE A 40 9.71 -3.69 -1.55
CA ILE A 40 10.17 -3.68 -2.95
C ILE A 40 11.16 -4.83 -3.19
N VAL A 41 12.20 -4.94 -2.37
CA VAL A 41 13.21 -6.00 -2.51
C VAL A 41 12.59 -7.40 -2.38
N THR A 42 11.57 -7.55 -1.53
CA THR A 42 10.89 -8.83 -1.34
C THR A 42 10.04 -9.19 -2.55
N LEU A 43 9.27 -8.23 -3.09
CA LEU A 43 8.46 -8.45 -4.29
C LEU A 43 9.33 -8.76 -5.52
N ASP A 44 10.45 -8.05 -5.69
CA ASP A 44 11.42 -8.34 -6.74
C ASP A 44 11.94 -9.79 -6.66
N LYS A 45 12.29 -10.26 -5.46
CA LYS A 45 12.74 -11.64 -5.25
C LYS A 45 11.65 -12.68 -5.52
N LEU A 46 10.39 -12.32 -5.31
CA LEU A 46 9.24 -13.18 -5.59
C LEU A 46 8.77 -13.10 -7.05
N ASN A 47 9.46 -12.31 -7.90
CA ASN A 47 9.08 -12.02 -9.28
C ASN A 47 7.65 -11.43 -9.40
N ILE A 48 7.26 -10.63 -8.42
CA ILE A 48 6.00 -9.87 -8.44
C ILE A 48 6.30 -8.47 -8.96
N ASP A 49 5.73 -8.15 -10.11
CA ASP A 49 5.93 -6.87 -10.78
C ASP A 49 5.15 -5.76 -10.08
N ASP A 50 5.87 -4.77 -9.55
CA ASP A 50 5.31 -3.60 -8.86
C ASP A 50 6.02 -2.30 -9.31
N PRO A 51 5.93 -1.95 -10.60
CA PRO A 51 6.78 -0.91 -11.22
C PRO A 51 6.59 0.47 -10.62
N VAL A 52 5.41 0.76 -10.09
CA VAL A 52 5.08 2.06 -9.48
C VAL A 52 4.98 2.02 -7.96
N GLY A 53 5.24 0.87 -7.35
CA GLY A 53 5.13 0.70 -5.91
C GLY A 53 3.68 0.62 -5.40
N ALA A 54 2.74 0.19 -6.23
CA ALA A 54 1.33 0.11 -5.82
C ALA A 54 1.13 -0.86 -4.64
N ILE A 55 1.78 -2.02 -4.69
CA ILE A 55 1.73 -3.00 -3.59
C ILE A 55 2.63 -2.55 -2.44
N SER A 56 3.88 -2.17 -2.75
CA SER A 56 4.88 -1.82 -1.74
C SER A 56 4.53 -0.56 -0.96
N VAL A 57 4.13 0.52 -1.65
CA VAL A 57 3.83 1.80 -1.01
C VAL A 57 2.41 1.80 -0.42
N HIS A 58 1.40 1.46 -1.21
CA HIS A 58 0.01 1.59 -0.76
C HIS A 58 -0.49 0.35 -0.01
N GLY A 59 -0.13 -0.86 -0.44
CA GLY A 59 -0.51 -2.10 0.25
C GLY A 59 0.25 -2.27 1.56
N THR A 60 1.57 -2.48 1.48
CA THR A 60 2.40 -2.83 2.65
C THR A 60 2.49 -1.69 3.65
N VAL A 61 2.81 -0.47 3.19
CA VAL A 61 2.96 0.68 4.09
C VAL A 61 1.61 1.25 4.51
N GLY A 62 0.57 1.15 3.68
CA GLY A 62 -0.79 1.51 4.08
C GLY A 62 -1.30 0.65 5.25
N LEU A 63 -0.98 -0.65 5.24
CA LEU A 63 -1.28 -1.54 6.36
C LEU A 63 -0.51 -1.13 7.64
N LEU A 64 0.76 -0.74 7.53
CA LEU A 64 1.51 -0.17 8.66
C LEU A 64 0.81 1.07 9.20
N GLY A 65 0.43 2.01 8.33
CA GLY A 65 -0.28 3.23 8.72
C GLY A 65 -1.59 2.94 9.44
N LEU A 66 -2.38 2.00 8.91
CA LEU A 66 -3.62 1.56 9.52
C LEU A 66 -3.41 1.01 10.94
N LEU A 67 -2.38 0.17 11.13
CA LEU A 67 -2.04 -0.42 12.42
C LEU A 67 -1.35 0.57 13.37
N ALA A 68 -0.86 1.69 12.88
CA ALA A 68 -0.30 2.76 13.72
C ALA A 68 -1.37 3.61 14.40
N VAL A 69 -2.59 3.67 13.86
CA VAL A 69 -3.68 4.52 14.39
C VAL A 69 -3.99 4.27 15.87
N PRO A 70 -4.10 3.01 16.38
CA PRO A 70 -4.39 2.78 17.80
C PRO A 70 -3.32 3.27 18.77
N PHE A 71 -2.10 3.58 18.30
CA PHE A 71 -1.06 4.18 19.13
C PHE A 71 -1.20 5.70 19.24
N THR A 72 -1.94 6.33 18.32
CA THR A 72 -2.07 7.78 18.22
C THR A 72 -3.48 8.27 18.53
N ASN A 73 -4.48 7.37 18.50
CA ASN A 73 -5.88 7.67 18.76
C ASN A 73 -6.47 6.60 19.68
N SER A 74 -6.88 7.00 20.89
CA SER A 74 -7.45 6.11 21.91
C SER A 74 -8.83 5.52 21.53
N ASP A 75 -9.55 6.14 20.61
CA ASP A 75 -10.86 5.67 20.14
C ASP A 75 -10.76 4.56 19.10
N ALA A 76 -9.55 4.32 18.59
CA ALA A 76 -9.26 3.27 17.63
C ALA A 76 -8.79 1.98 18.33
N SER A 77 -9.23 0.83 17.82
CA SER A 77 -8.78 -0.47 18.31
C SER A 77 -8.07 -1.27 17.22
N PHE A 78 -7.07 -2.08 17.59
CA PHE A 78 -6.37 -2.97 16.66
C PHE A 78 -7.32 -3.94 15.94
N SER A 79 -8.30 -4.50 16.66
CA SER A 79 -9.31 -5.38 16.08
C SER A 79 -10.17 -4.65 15.05
N GLY A 80 -10.60 -3.43 15.35
CA GLY A 80 -11.33 -2.59 14.40
C GLY A 80 -10.53 -2.30 13.14
N GLN A 81 -9.24 -1.92 13.30
CA GLN A 81 -8.36 -1.65 12.16
C GLN A 81 -8.13 -2.90 11.30
N LEU A 82 -7.91 -4.06 11.91
CA LEU A 82 -7.73 -5.32 11.17
C LEU A 82 -8.99 -5.74 10.44
N ILE A 83 -10.15 -5.70 11.08
CA ILE A 83 -11.44 -6.05 10.46
C ILE A 83 -11.76 -5.07 9.32
N GLY A 84 -11.62 -3.77 9.55
CA GLY A 84 -11.84 -2.74 8.54
C GLY A 84 -10.88 -2.90 7.36
N GLY A 85 -9.60 -3.07 7.62
CA GLY A 85 -8.57 -3.29 6.60
C GLY A 85 -8.82 -4.55 5.77
N ALA A 86 -9.15 -5.67 6.43
CA ALA A 86 -9.48 -6.92 5.74
C ALA A 86 -10.74 -6.78 4.88
N THR A 87 -11.78 -6.13 5.38
CA THR A 87 -13.03 -5.88 4.64
C THR A 87 -12.77 -5.05 3.39
N ILE A 88 -12.03 -3.94 3.52
CA ILE A 88 -11.69 -3.08 2.39
C ILE A 88 -10.81 -3.84 1.40
N PHE A 89 -9.80 -4.59 1.88
CA PHE A 89 -8.93 -5.37 1.01
C PHE A 89 -9.73 -6.37 0.16
N VAL A 90 -10.59 -7.18 0.79
CA VAL A 90 -11.40 -8.18 0.07
C VAL A 90 -12.33 -7.50 -0.92
N TRP A 91 -13.02 -6.44 -0.50
CA TRP A 91 -13.93 -5.70 -1.38
C TRP A 91 -13.21 -5.14 -2.61
N VAL A 92 -12.12 -4.40 -2.39
CA VAL A 92 -11.36 -3.77 -3.48
C VAL A 92 -10.72 -4.82 -4.39
N PHE A 93 -10.16 -5.89 -3.82
CA PHE A 93 -9.57 -6.97 -4.60
C PHE A 93 -10.60 -7.64 -5.52
N VAL A 94 -11.76 -8.04 -4.98
CA VAL A 94 -12.81 -8.71 -5.75
C VAL A 94 -13.37 -7.78 -6.83
N THR A 95 -13.72 -6.55 -6.46
CA THR A 95 -14.30 -5.59 -7.43
C THR A 95 -13.31 -5.22 -8.52
N SER A 96 -12.06 -4.96 -8.18
CA SER A 96 -11.00 -4.67 -9.16
C SER A 96 -10.75 -5.87 -10.08
N PHE A 97 -10.65 -7.08 -9.51
CA PHE A 97 -10.45 -8.30 -10.30
C PHE A 97 -11.59 -8.50 -11.31
N LEU A 98 -12.84 -8.38 -10.87
CA LEU A 98 -13.99 -8.51 -11.75
C LEU A 98 -14.01 -7.42 -12.83
N THR A 99 -13.73 -6.17 -12.45
CA THR A 99 -13.67 -5.05 -13.38
C THR A 99 -12.63 -5.28 -14.47
N PHE A 100 -11.40 -5.65 -14.10
CA PHE A 100 -10.35 -5.93 -15.08
C PHE A 100 -10.65 -7.14 -15.95
N LYS A 101 -11.32 -8.16 -15.42
CA LYS A 101 -11.82 -9.29 -16.24
C LYS A 101 -12.84 -8.83 -17.27
N LEU A 102 -13.83 -8.00 -16.88
CA LEU A 102 -14.83 -7.47 -17.78
C LEU A 102 -14.21 -6.59 -18.88
N ILE A 103 -13.29 -5.69 -18.49
CA ILE A 103 -12.57 -4.86 -19.46
C ILE A 103 -11.80 -5.74 -20.45
N GLY A 104 -11.14 -6.79 -19.95
CA GLY A 104 -10.37 -7.73 -20.77
C GLY A 104 -11.19 -8.49 -21.85
N PHE A 105 -12.52 -8.56 -21.72
CA PHE A 105 -13.39 -9.09 -22.78
C PHE A 105 -13.60 -8.09 -23.92
N VAL A 106 -13.44 -6.79 -23.65
CA VAL A 106 -13.70 -5.73 -24.63
C VAL A 106 -12.39 -5.26 -25.29
N MET A 107 -11.30 -5.20 -24.51
CA MET A 107 -10.01 -4.71 -24.98
C MET A 107 -8.86 -5.40 -24.25
N PRO A 108 -7.71 -5.61 -24.90
CA PRO A 108 -6.54 -6.17 -24.23
C PRO A 108 -6.02 -5.24 -23.14
N VAL A 109 -5.97 -5.72 -21.91
CA VAL A 109 -5.47 -4.96 -20.74
C VAL A 109 -3.94 -5.01 -20.65
N ARG A 110 -3.28 -5.96 -21.32
CA ARG A 110 -1.82 -6.12 -21.34
C ARG A 110 -1.28 -5.85 -22.74
N VAL A 111 -0.11 -5.21 -22.78
CA VAL A 111 0.67 -5.08 -24.01
C VAL A 111 1.10 -6.45 -24.54
N SER A 112 1.24 -6.58 -25.85
CA SER A 112 1.75 -7.80 -26.45
C SER A 112 3.22 -8.04 -26.07
N LEU A 113 3.62 -9.32 -25.97
CA LEU A 113 5.00 -9.69 -25.66
C LEU A 113 6.03 -9.09 -26.63
N SER A 114 5.63 -8.80 -27.86
CA SER A 114 6.47 -8.14 -28.86
C SER A 114 6.85 -6.70 -28.50
N LEU A 115 6.09 -6.03 -27.62
CA LEU A 115 6.39 -4.67 -27.15
C LEU A 115 7.21 -4.64 -25.86
N ILE A 116 7.37 -5.78 -25.19
CA ILE A 116 8.14 -5.88 -23.94
C ILE A 116 9.65 -5.96 -24.23
N HIS A 117 10.03 -6.28 -25.47
CA HIS A 117 11.44 -6.48 -25.90
C HIS A 117 12.01 -5.29 -26.69
N ILE A 118 11.42 -4.10 -26.58
CA ILE A 118 11.95 -2.86 -27.15
C ILE A 118 12.72 -2.06 -26.02
#